data_991ad030aef2dec0ff8a0c713f54f064
#
_entry.id   991ad030aef2dec0ff8a0c713f54f064
#
_cell.length_a   1.000
_cell.length_b   1.000
_cell.length_c   1.000
_cell.angle_alpha   90.00
_cell.angle_beta   90.00
_cell.angle_gamma   90.00
#
_symmetry.space_group_name_H-M   'P 1'
#
loop_
_entity.id
_entity.type
_entity.pdbx_description
1 polymer ?
#
loop_
_entity_poly.entity_id
_entity_poly.type
_entity_poly.pdbx_seq_one_letter_code
_entity_poly.pdbx_strand_id
1 'polypeptide(L)'
;AVAETGSVSAASRLLKVNHATVLRRIAAFEDRQGAEVFERSPQGYQVPSDRLRLVEAAREVRNAIDTVGRILQGAEAQLSGVVRVTSTDTFCISVLPDVVAEITSEAPELRIELQCTNAHLDLSRLHADISVRPAIKLPDELTGDQAGILGMRSYGPANASGELRWLGVCGALSRSKAAEFMAEELMPGEILNGADSFPVLREMVAAGLGKAILPNCLGDPDPRVERLHEGPNEVNVPVWVASHADLADAPRLRNTRKRIAEALEPRLASFS
;
A
#
# COMPACT_ATOMS: atom_id res chain seq x y z
N ALA A 1 18.30 8.16 11.59
CA ALA A 1 19.07 6.98 12.06
C ALA A 1 18.36 6.28 13.24
N VAL A 2 18.19 6.91 14.45
CA VAL A 2 17.55 6.23 15.60
C VAL A 2 16.09 5.88 15.30
N ALA A 3 15.31 6.76 14.68
CA ALA A 3 13.94 6.49 14.27
C ALA A 3 13.82 5.33 13.24
N GLU A 4 14.86 5.10 12.46
CA GLU A 4 14.92 4.04 11.44
C GLU A 4 15.33 2.69 12.01
N THR A 5 16.26 2.72 12.97
CA THR A 5 16.87 1.50 13.51
C THR A 5 16.25 1.04 14.83
N GLY A 6 15.45 1.89 15.48
CA GLY A 6 14.90 1.66 16.82
C GLY A 6 15.96 1.55 17.91
N SER A 7 17.26 1.74 17.59
CA SER A 7 18.37 1.46 18.51
C SER A 7 19.50 2.48 18.37
N VAL A 8 19.91 3.04 19.52
CA VAL A 8 21.07 3.96 19.59
C VAL A 8 22.36 3.25 19.18
N SER A 9 22.52 1.97 19.53
CA SER A 9 23.71 1.20 19.14
C SER A 9 23.75 0.93 17.62
N ALA A 10 22.61 0.66 16.98
CA ALA A 10 22.56 0.51 15.54
C ALA A 10 22.79 1.85 14.82
N ALA A 11 22.16 2.91 15.31
CA ALA A 11 22.35 4.27 14.79
C ALA A 11 23.83 4.76 14.92
N SER A 12 24.49 4.43 16.02
CA SER A 12 25.90 4.81 16.23
C SER A 12 26.82 4.15 15.21
N ARG A 13 26.59 2.87 14.89
CA ARG A 13 27.31 2.16 13.83
C ARG A 13 27.06 2.77 12.45
N LEU A 14 25.78 3.05 12.14
CA LEU A 14 25.40 3.66 10.87
C LEU A 14 26.04 5.03 10.67
N LEU A 15 26.05 5.85 11.71
CA LEU A 15 26.59 7.21 11.68
C LEU A 15 28.12 7.28 11.93
N LYS A 16 28.76 6.16 12.20
CA LYS A 16 30.20 6.06 12.53
C LYS A 16 30.60 6.99 13.69
N VAL A 17 29.78 7.09 14.72
CA VAL A 17 30.04 7.87 15.94
C VAL A 17 29.82 6.97 17.16
N ASN A 18 30.31 7.39 18.34
CA ASN A 18 30.09 6.62 19.56
C ASN A 18 28.64 6.78 20.10
N HIS A 19 28.21 5.82 20.89
CA HIS A 19 26.88 5.75 21.49
C HIS A 19 26.51 7.02 22.29
N ALA A 20 27.48 7.52 23.11
CA ALA A 20 27.27 8.73 23.90
C ALA A 20 27.06 9.99 23.03
N THR A 21 27.69 10.05 21.86
CA THR A 21 27.51 11.15 20.91
C THR A 21 26.06 11.14 20.34
N VAL A 22 25.51 9.98 20.04
CA VAL A 22 24.11 9.86 19.56
C VAL A 22 23.15 10.36 20.64
N LEU A 23 23.29 9.85 21.87
CA LEU A 23 22.44 10.26 23.00
C LEU A 23 22.52 11.76 23.27
N ARG A 24 23.72 12.34 23.29
CA ARG A 24 23.91 13.76 23.50
C ARG A 24 23.26 14.61 22.41
N ARG A 25 23.32 14.16 21.14
CA ARG A 25 22.69 14.88 20.02
C ARG A 25 21.17 14.82 20.08
N ILE A 26 20.60 13.69 20.51
CA ILE A 26 19.16 13.57 20.73
C ILE A 26 18.74 14.51 21.84
N ALA A 27 19.36 14.42 23.03
CA ALA A 27 19.04 15.28 24.17
C ALA A 27 19.14 16.77 23.81
N ALA A 28 20.23 17.18 23.16
CA ALA A 28 20.40 18.58 22.74
C ALA A 28 19.39 19.04 21.66
N PHE A 29 18.81 18.13 20.89
CA PHE A 29 17.74 18.45 19.97
C PHE A 29 16.40 18.58 20.71
N GLU A 30 16.08 17.64 21.59
CA GLU A 30 14.88 17.63 22.40
C GLU A 30 14.80 18.86 23.32
N ASP A 31 15.91 19.21 23.97
CA ASP A 31 16.04 20.42 24.79
C ASP A 31 15.76 21.71 24.00
N ARG A 32 16.29 21.81 22.78
CA ARG A 32 16.07 22.99 21.93
C ARG A 32 14.65 23.10 21.40
N GLN A 33 13.99 21.98 21.16
CA GLN A 33 12.63 21.95 20.68
C GLN A 33 11.58 22.01 21.81
N GLY A 34 12.00 21.78 23.05
CA GLY A 34 11.11 21.71 24.21
C GLY A 34 10.17 20.49 24.17
N ALA A 35 10.55 19.45 23.45
CA ALA A 35 9.71 18.27 23.25
C ALA A 35 10.55 17.00 23.06
N GLU A 36 10.17 15.92 23.72
CA GLU A 36 10.77 14.61 23.52
C GLU A 36 10.35 14.06 22.13
N VAL A 37 11.30 13.48 21.41
CA VAL A 37 11.09 12.88 20.08
C VAL A 37 10.92 11.38 20.17
N PHE A 38 11.49 10.76 21.20
CA PHE A 38 11.51 9.32 21.37
C PHE A 38 10.94 8.90 22.71
N GLU A 39 10.14 7.86 22.70
CA GLU A 39 9.80 7.09 23.89
C GLU A 39 10.76 5.93 24.07
N ARG A 40 11.19 5.69 25.32
CA ARG A 40 12.04 4.55 25.66
C ARG A 40 11.16 3.36 26.05
N SER A 41 11.34 2.24 25.41
CA SER A 41 10.67 0.99 25.71
C SER A 41 11.69 -0.13 25.94
N PRO A 42 11.26 -1.26 26.51
CA PRO A 42 12.13 -2.46 26.62
C PRO A 42 12.64 -2.96 25.26
N GLN A 43 11.95 -2.63 24.18
CA GLN A 43 12.29 -2.96 22.81
C GLN A 43 13.24 -1.93 22.15
N GLY A 44 13.53 -0.82 22.83
CA GLY A 44 14.39 0.25 22.31
C GLY A 44 13.73 1.62 22.25
N TYR A 45 14.12 2.42 21.26
CA TYR A 45 13.61 3.77 21.03
C TYR A 45 12.48 3.72 20.00
N GLN A 46 11.31 4.21 20.38
CA GLN A 46 10.13 4.31 19.51
C GLN A 46 9.77 5.77 19.28
N VAL A 47 9.23 6.07 18.10
CA VAL A 47 8.70 7.39 17.76
C VAL A 47 7.19 7.37 18.05
N PRO A 48 6.68 8.21 18.98
CA PRO A 48 5.26 8.35 19.23
C PRO A 48 4.51 8.77 17.95
N SER A 49 3.24 8.40 17.84
CA SER A 49 2.44 8.68 16.64
C SER A 49 2.32 10.19 16.35
N ASP A 50 2.21 11.01 17.39
CA ASP A 50 2.15 12.48 17.28
C ASP A 50 3.49 13.13 16.86
N ARG A 51 4.59 12.35 16.82
CA ARG A 51 5.94 12.79 16.40
C ARG A 51 6.34 12.26 15.02
N LEU A 52 5.51 11.45 14.36
CA LEU A 52 5.82 10.89 13.04
C LEU A 52 6.05 11.97 12.00
N ARG A 53 5.29 13.07 12.04
CA ARG A 53 5.47 14.25 11.16
C ARG A 53 6.84 14.89 11.34
N LEU A 54 7.34 15.00 12.56
CA LEU A 54 8.67 15.54 12.83
C LEU A 54 9.76 14.68 12.22
N VAL A 55 9.63 13.36 12.36
CA VAL A 55 10.60 12.42 11.76
C VAL A 55 10.56 12.49 10.23
N GLU A 56 9.37 12.61 9.63
CA GLU A 56 9.25 12.76 8.18
C GLU A 56 9.83 14.09 7.70
N ALA A 57 9.55 15.20 8.37
CA ALA A 57 10.19 16.47 8.06
C ALA A 57 11.74 16.41 8.15
N ALA A 58 12.28 15.67 9.13
CA ALA A 58 13.70 15.46 9.24
C ALA A 58 14.28 14.59 8.09
N ARG A 59 13.49 13.63 7.58
CA ARG A 59 13.84 12.86 6.37
C ARG A 59 13.87 13.74 5.13
N GLU A 60 12.88 14.62 4.95
CA GLU A 60 12.86 15.56 3.83
C GLU A 60 14.07 16.50 3.83
N VAL A 61 14.47 17.00 5.00
CA VAL A 61 15.71 17.81 5.14
C VAL A 61 16.94 17.01 4.70
N ARG A 62 17.07 15.76 5.15
CA ARG A 62 18.19 14.90 4.74
C ARG A 62 18.20 14.69 3.22
N ASN A 63 17.05 14.35 2.64
CA ASN A 63 16.93 14.14 1.20
C ASN A 63 17.26 15.41 0.40
N ALA A 64 16.85 16.59 0.91
CA ALA A 64 17.20 17.87 0.29
C ALA A 64 18.73 18.13 0.33
N ILE A 65 19.40 17.82 1.45
CA ILE A 65 20.85 17.93 1.56
C ILE A 65 21.56 16.98 0.58
N ASP A 66 21.11 15.73 0.50
CA ASP A 66 21.64 14.74 -0.43
C ASP A 66 21.44 15.19 -1.89
N THR A 67 20.29 15.80 -2.20
CA THR A 67 19.98 16.36 -3.51
C THR A 67 20.92 17.53 -3.85
N VAL A 68 21.17 18.45 -2.91
CA VAL A 68 22.17 19.52 -3.10
C VAL A 68 23.56 18.93 -3.39
N GLY A 69 23.95 17.90 -2.66
CA GLY A 69 25.21 17.19 -2.91
C GLY A 69 25.30 16.61 -4.34
N ARG A 70 24.23 16.01 -4.84
CA ARG A 70 24.15 15.49 -6.22
C ARG A 70 24.19 16.59 -7.27
N ILE A 71 23.45 17.67 -7.09
CA ILE A 71 23.45 18.82 -8.01
C ILE A 71 24.86 19.41 -8.12
N LEU A 72 25.57 19.53 -7.00
CA LEU A 72 26.97 20.00 -6.99
C LEU A 72 27.91 19.05 -7.74
N GLN A 73 27.56 17.78 -7.86
CA GLN A 73 28.29 16.77 -8.64
C GLN A 73 27.81 16.68 -10.10
N GLY A 74 26.91 17.56 -10.53
CA GLY A 74 26.39 17.62 -11.90
C GLY A 74 25.31 16.58 -12.23
N ALA A 75 24.71 15.95 -11.22
CA ALA A 75 23.59 15.04 -11.42
C ALA A 75 22.25 15.80 -11.49
N GLU A 76 21.37 15.39 -12.40
CA GLU A 76 19.99 15.90 -12.42
C GLU A 76 19.24 15.51 -11.14
N ALA A 77 18.27 16.34 -10.72
CA ALA A 77 17.45 16.10 -9.54
C ALA A 77 16.51 14.91 -9.75
N GLN A 78 17.01 13.69 -9.54
CA GLN A 78 16.21 12.46 -9.61
C GLN A 78 15.47 12.18 -8.29
N LEU A 79 14.36 11.46 -8.39
CA LEU A 79 13.65 10.94 -7.22
C LEU A 79 14.57 9.99 -6.44
N SER A 80 14.70 10.20 -5.13
CA SER A 80 15.59 9.40 -4.29
C SER A 80 15.05 9.21 -2.88
N GLY A 81 15.61 8.25 -2.15
CA GLY A 81 15.22 7.90 -0.78
C GLY A 81 14.18 6.78 -0.72
N VAL A 82 13.63 6.55 0.46
CA VAL A 82 12.66 5.47 0.70
C VAL A 82 11.25 6.02 0.72
N VAL A 83 10.34 5.38 -0.02
CA VAL A 83 8.88 5.63 0.02
C VAL A 83 8.17 4.33 0.37
N ARG A 84 7.37 4.37 1.42
CA ARG A 84 6.55 3.24 1.87
C ARG A 84 5.16 3.33 1.26
N VAL A 85 4.82 2.31 0.47
CA VAL A 85 3.53 2.22 -0.20
C VAL A 85 2.72 1.10 0.42
N THR A 86 1.56 1.42 0.97
CA THR A 86 0.62 0.42 1.49
C THR A 86 -0.46 0.11 0.47
N SER A 87 -0.83 -1.16 0.37
CA SER A 87 -1.92 -1.59 -0.51
C SER A 87 -2.57 -2.88 -0.01
N THR A 88 -3.66 -3.28 -0.68
CA THR A 88 -4.27 -4.60 -0.49
C THR A 88 -3.38 -5.70 -1.04
N ASP A 89 -3.58 -6.93 -0.54
CA ASP A 89 -2.88 -8.11 -1.04
C ASP A 89 -3.05 -8.32 -2.55
N THR A 90 -4.26 -8.08 -3.06
CA THR A 90 -4.57 -8.09 -4.50
C THR A 90 -3.58 -7.26 -5.29
N PHE A 91 -3.42 -5.98 -4.95
CA PHE A 91 -2.53 -5.07 -5.68
C PHE A 91 -1.05 -5.39 -5.44
N CYS A 92 -0.69 -5.79 -4.21
CA CYS A 92 0.68 -6.17 -3.89
C CYS A 92 1.16 -7.40 -4.66
N ILE A 93 0.24 -8.28 -5.09
CA ILE A 93 0.57 -9.49 -5.83
C ILE A 93 0.45 -9.29 -7.34
N SER A 94 -0.59 -8.60 -7.82
CA SER A 94 -0.97 -8.64 -9.25
C SER A 94 -0.56 -7.41 -10.07
N VAL A 95 -0.37 -6.24 -9.45
CA VAL A 95 -0.20 -4.99 -10.20
C VAL A 95 1.01 -4.17 -9.75
N LEU A 96 1.17 -3.96 -8.44
CA LEU A 96 2.21 -3.08 -7.91
C LEU A 96 3.66 -3.55 -8.15
N PRO A 97 3.99 -4.85 -8.20
CA PRO A 97 5.36 -5.26 -8.52
C PRO A 97 5.87 -4.71 -9.84
N ASP A 98 5.04 -4.73 -10.90
CA ASP A 98 5.41 -4.21 -12.22
C ASP A 98 5.50 -2.68 -12.22
N VAL A 99 4.61 -2.00 -11.47
CA VAL A 99 4.67 -0.54 -11.28
C VAL A 99 5.96 -0.14 -10.56
N VAL A 100 6.34 -0.87 -9.51
CA VAL A 100 7.58 -0.63 -8.78
C VAL A 100 8.80 -0.86 -9.67
N ALA A 101 8.81 -1.94 -10.45
CA ALA A 101 9.91 -2.24 -11.38
C ALA A 101 10.08 -1.12 -12.42
N GLU A 102 9.00 -0.63 -13.01
CA GLU A 102 9.02 0.49 -13.96
C GLU A 102 9.60 1.76 -13.32
N ILE A 103 9.02 2.21 -12.19
CA ILE A 103 9.44 3.45 -11.52
C ILE A 103 10.89 3.39 -11.05
N THR A 104 11.32 2.26 -10.47
CA THR A 104 12.70 2.13 -9.96
C THR A 104 13.73 1.96 -11.08
N SER A 105 13.33 1.49 -12.27
CA SER A 105 14.22 1.47 -13.44
C SER A 105 14.58 2.88 -13.91
N GLU A 106 13.64 3.82 -13.82
CA GLU A 106 13.84 5.23 -14.20
C GLU A 106 14.43 6.08 -13.06
N ALA A 107 14.25 5.67 -11.82
CA ALA A 107 14.74 6.34 -10.63
C ALA A 107 15.52 5.36 -9.70
N PRO A 108 16.74 4.96 -10.06
CA PRO A 108 17.48 3.92 -9.32
C PRO A 108 17.79 4.26 -7.85
N GLU A 109 17.76 5.53 -7.48
CA GLU A 109 17.97 5.98 -6.10
C GLU A 109 16.67 6.02 -5.27
N LEU A 110 15.51 5.78 -5.89
CA LEU A 110 14.23 5.64 -5.21
C LEU A 110 14.04 4.17 -4.79
N ARG A 111 13.85 3.96 -3.50
CA ARG A 111 13.47 2.66 -2.95
C ARG A 111 12.01 2.68 -2.55
N ILE A 112 11.21 1.80 -3.13
CA ILE A 112 9.80 1.61 -2.76
C ILE A 112 9.68 0.36 -1.88
N GLU A 113 9.10 0.53 -0.69
CA GLU A 113 8.79 -0.56 0.25
C GLU A 113 7.29 -0.81 0.23
N LEU A 114 6.85 -1.96 -0.31
CA LEU A 114 5.46 -2.36 -0.31
C LEU A 114 5.04 -2.94 1.04
N GLN A 115 3.94 -2.45 1.58
CA GLN A 115 3.32 -2.94 2.81
C GLN A 115 1.93 -3.48 2.48
N CYS A 116 1.77 -4.79 2.61
CA CYS A 116 0.55 -5.51 2.27
C CYS A 116 -0.38 -5.60 3.47
N THR A 117 -1.63 -5.10 3.34
CA THR A 117 -2.67 -5.28 4.36
C THR A 117 -4.06 -5.00 3.79
N ASN A 118 -5.03 -5.87 4.11
CA ASN A 118 -6.43 -5.69 3.78
C ASN A 118 -7.20 -4.92 4.87
N ALA A 119 -6.58 -4.68 6.04
CA ALA A 119 -7.22 -3.90 7.08
C ALA A 119 -7.49 -2.47 6.62
N HIS A 120 -8.59 -1.88 7.09
CA HIS A 120 -8.87 -0.46 6.88
C HIS A 120 -7.81 0.35 7.64
N LEU A 121 -7.00 1.09 6.91
CA LEU A 121 -5.83 1.74 7.46
C LEU A 121 -6.15 3.17 7.85
N ASP A 122 -5.92 3.46 9.10
CA ASP A 122 -5.62 4.79 9.59
C ASP A 122 -4.17 5.12 9.19
N LEU A 123 -3.98 5.84 8.08
CA LEU A 123 -2.65 6.27 7.59
C LEU A 123 -1.93 7.16 8.61
N SER A 124 -2.67 7.75 9.57
CA SER A 124 -2.09 8.54 10.66
C SER A 124 -1.30 7.67 11.64
N ARG A 125 -1.60 6.37 11.72
CA ARG A 125 -0.94 5.38 12.58
C ARG A 125 0.05 4.49 11.86
N LEU A 126 0.09 4.56 10.54
CA LEU A 126 0.93 3.68 9.76
C LEU A 126 2.16 4.39 9.27
N HIS A 127 3.23 3.67 9.33
CA HIS A 127 4.52 4.01 8.78
C HIS A 127 4.55 3.99 7.23
N ALA A 128 3.40 4.30 6.58
CA ALA A 128 3.27 4.34 5.12
C ALA A 128 3.12 5.78 4.64
N ASP A 129 3.78 6.09 3.54
CA ASP A 129 3.84 7.41 2.94
C ASP A 129 2.74 7.59 1.88
N ILE A 130 2.43 6.53 1.13
CA ILE A 130 1.44 6.49 0.06
C ILE A 130 0.54 5.26 0.24
N SER A 131 -0.75 5.43 -0.03
CA SER A 131 -1.74 4.35 -0.09
C SER A 131 -2.22 4.16 -1.53
N VAL A 132 -2.27 2.92 -2.00
CA VAL A 132 -2.90 2.52 -3.27
C VAL A 132 -4.05 1.59 -2.96
N ARG A 133 -5.31 2.07 -3.08
CA ARG A 133 -6.47 1.26 -2.68
C ARG A 133 -7.71 1.50 -3.52
N PRO A 134 -8.52 0.45 -3.74
CA PRO A 134 -9.89 0.61 -4.18
C PRO A 134 -10.72 1.27 -3.07
N ALA A 135 -11.45 2.32 -3.42
CA ALA A 135 -12.41 2.95 -2.52
C ALA A 135 -13.44 3.76 -3.32
N ILE A 136 -14.70 3.79 -2.88
CA ILE A 136 -15.75 4.61 -3.50
C ILE A 136 -15.47 6.09 -3.29
N LYS A 137 -14.99 6.46 -2.11
CA LYS A 137 -14.64 7.82 -1.73
C LYS A 137 -13.33 7.81 -0.95
N LEU A 138 -12.49 8.79 -1.22
CA LEU A 138 -11.28 9.02 -0.44
C LEU A 138 -11.66 9.63 0.92
N PRO A 139 -11.11 9.14 2.05
CA PRO A 139 -11.27 9.78 3.36
C PRO A 139 -10.80 11.23 3.36
N ASP A 140 -11.42 12.08 4.17
CA ASP A 140 -11.18 13.53 4.15
C ASP A 140 -9.75 13.91 4.61
N GLU A 141 -9.10 13.07 5.41
CA GLU A 141 -7.70 13.21 5.82
C GLU A 141 -6.68 12.85 4.75
N LEU A 142 -7.13 12.27 3.63
CA LEU A 142 -6.28 11.89 2.51
C LEU A 142 -6.47 12.81 1.32
N THR A 143 -5.40 13.00 0.58
CA THR A 143 -5.43 13.64 -0.74
C THR A 143 -4.74 12.75 -1.75
N GLY A 144 -5.25 12.72 -2.97
CA GLY A 144 -4.70 11.82 -3.99
C GLY A 144 -5.42 11.93 -5.32
N ASP A 145 -4.96 11.10 -6.24
CA ASP A 145 -5.43 11.03 -7.61
C ASP A 145 -6.11 9.68 -7.85
N GLN A 146 -7.21 9.69 -8.59
CA GLN A 146 -7.82 8.45 -9.07
C GLN A 146 -6.96 7.91 -10.22
N ALA A 147 -6.43 6.70 -10.04
CA ALA A 147 -5.52 6.07 -10.99
C ALA A 147 -6.22 5.09 -11.95
N GLY A 148 -7.53 4.94 -11.84
CA GLY A 148 -8.30 4.04 -12.68
C GLY A 148 -9.44 3.38 -11.95
N ILE A 149 -9.93 2.30 -12.52
CA ILE A 149 -11.07 1.51 -12.02
C ILE A 149 -10.65 0.05 -11.88
N LEU A 150 -10.96 -0.56 -10.75
CA LEU A 150 -10.85 -1.99 -10.54
C LEU A 150 -12.17 -2.65 -10.94
N GLY A 151 -12.18 -3.37 -12.04
CA GLY A 151 -13.29 -4.23 -12.43
C GLY A 151 -13.28 -5.54 -11.63
N MET A 152 -14.46 -6.03 -11.28
CA MET A 152 -14.66 -7.31 -10.61
C MET A 152 -15.78 -8.08 -11.30
N ARG A 153 -15.61 -9.39 -11.42
CA ARG A 153 -16.59 -10.31 -12.03
C ARG A 153 -16.64 -11.62 -11.27
N SER A 154 -17.59 -12.46 -11.63
CA SER A 154 -17.68 -13.83 -11.12
C SER A 154 -16.73 -14.75 -11.86
N TYR A 155 -16.00 -15.57 -11.10
CA TYR A 155 -15.08 -16.58 -11.60
C TYR A 155 -15.39 -17.94 -10.99
N GLY A 156 -15.30 -18.97 -11.81
CA GLY A 156 -15.35 -20.37 -11.42
C GLY A 156 -14.07 -21.12 -11.81
N PRO A 157 -13.91 -22.36 -11.39
CA PRO A 157 -12.81 -23.22 -11.85
C PRO A 157 -12.89 -23.40 -13.36
N ALA A 158 -11.76 -23.32 -14.05
CA ALA A 158 -11.71 -23.61 -15.48
C ALA A 158 -12.20 -25.07 -15.74
N ASN A 159 -13.09 -25.24 -16.72
CA ASN A 159 -13.71 -26.53 -17.07
C ASN A 159 -14.60 -27.15 -15.96
N ALA A 160 -15.17 -26.35 -15.07
CA ALA A 160 -16.10 -26.86 -14.07
C ALA A 160 -17.37 -27.45 -14.76
N SER A 161 -17.84 -28.55 -14.22
CA SER A 161 -19.11 -29.16 -14.62
C SER A 161 -20.05 -29.20 -13.41
N GLY A 162 -21.29 -28.71 -13.61
CA GLY A 162 -22.30 -28.70 -12.59
C GLY A 162 -22.49 -27.36 -11.88
N GLU A 163 -23.42 -27.34 -10.92
CA GLU A 163 -23.76 -26.15 -10.16
C GLU A 163 -22.67 -25.81 -9.15
N LEU A 164 -22.15 -24.58 -9.21
CA LEU A 164 -21.13 -24.08 -8.29
C LEU A 164 -21.77 -23.25 -7.16
N ARG A 165 -21.39 -23.52 -5.93
CA ARG A 165 -21.77 -22.69 -4.78
C ARG A 165 -20.85 -21.51 -4.62
N TRP A 166 -21.36 -20.45 -3.99
CA TRP A 166 -20.59 -19.24 -3.76
C TRP A 166 -19.57 -19.39 -2.62
N LEU A 167 -18.41 -18.85 -2.84
CA LEU A 167 -17.40 -18.59 -1.81
C LEU A 167 -17.57 -17.14 -1.35
N GLY A 168 -17.78 -16.96 -0.05
CA GLY A 168 -18.04 -15.67 0.56
C GLY A 168 -16.81 -14.86 0.87
N VAL A 169 -17.02 -13.57 1.08
CA VAL A 169 -16.02 -12.68 1.65
C VAL A 169 -16.25 -12.49 3.15
N CYS A 170 -15.19 -12.38 3.93
CA CYS A 170 -15.29 -12.16 5.38
C CYS A 170 -14.22 -11.17 5.86
N GLY A 171 -14.15 -10.92 7.17
CA GLY A 171 -13.11 -10.08 7.79
C GLY A 171 -12.97 -8.71 7.13
N ALA A 172 -11.79 -8.40 6.66
CA ALA A 172 -11.48 -7.13 6.02
C ALA A 172 -12.27 -6.87 4.73
N LEU A 173 -12.68 -7.92 4.02
CA LEU A 173 -13.45 -7.82 2.78
C LEU A 173 -14.95 -7.63 2.99
N SER A 174 -15.48 -7.68 4.21
CA SER A 174 -16.91 -7.52 4.51
C SER A 174 -17.49 -6.13 4.13
N ARG A 175 -16.62 -5.18 3.80
CA ARG A 175 -17.01 -3.84 3.30
C ARG A 175 -16.77 -3.67 1.80
N SER A 176 -16.41 -4.73 1.11
CA SER A 176 -16.16 -4.69 -0.34
C SER A 176 -17.49 -4.68 -1.12
N LYS A 177 -17.42 -4.21 -2.35
CA LYS A 177 -18.57 -4.32 -3.28
C LYS A 177 -18.99 -5.77 -3.55
N ALA A 178 -18.07 -6.73 -3.44
CA ALA A 178 -18.42 -8.14 -3.48
C ALA A 178 -19.31 -8.56 -2.29
N ALA A 179 -19.03 -8.05 -1.09
CA ALA A 179 -19.86 -8.31 0.09
C ALA A 179 -21.25 -7.68 -0.05
N GLU A 180 -21.35 -6.47 -0.58
CA GLU A 180 -22.63 -5.80 -0.84
C GLU A 180 -23.48 -6.64 -1.79
N PHE A 181 -22.93 -7.06 -2.94
CA PHE A 181 -23.63 -7.92 -3.89
C PHE A 181 -24.10 -9.22 -3.24
N MET A 182 -23.24 -9.89 -2.48
CA MET A 182 -23.61 -11.14 -1.81
C MET A 182 -24.73 -10.97 -0.80
N ALA A 183 -24.76 -9.84 -0.09
CA ALA A 183 -25.81 -9.54 0.88
C ALA A 183 -27.16 -9.21 0.22
N GLU A 184 -27.15 -8.63 -0.98
CA GLU A 184 -28.34 -8.21 -1.72
C GLU A 184 -28.94 -9.33 -2.55
N GLU A 185 -28.11 -10.18 -3.18
CA GLU A 185 -28.53 -11.11 -4.23
C GLU A 185 -28.51 -12.59 -3.81
N LEU A 186 -27.82 -12.95 -2.72
CA LEU A 186 -27.66 -14.35 -2.34
C LEU A 186 -28.43 -14.72 -1.07
N MET A 187 -29.01 -15.91 -1.06
CA MET A 187 -29.67 -16.47 0.12
C MET A 187 -28.66 -17.06 1.11
N PRO A 188 -28.93 -17.07 2.42
CA PRO A 188 -27.99 -17.55 3.44
C PRO A 188 -27.43 -18.97 3.25
N GLY A 189 -28.05 -19.81 2.47
CA GLY A 189 -27.58 -21.19 2.21
C GLY A 189 -26.71 -21.36 0.96
N GLU A 190 -26.53 -20.31 0.17
CA GLU A 190 -25.80 -20.37 -1.11
C GLU A 190 -24.29 -20.17 -0.91
N ILE A 191 -23.87 -19.57 0.21
CA ILE A 191 -22.48 -19.35 0.56
C ILE A 191 -21.98 -20.51 1.42
N LEU A 192 -20.94 -21.19 0.95
CA LEU A 192 -20.41 -22.40 1.63
C LEU A 192 -19.19 -22.07 2.51
N ASN A 193 -18.18 -21.48 1.92
CA ASN A 193 -16.89 -21.13 2.55
C ASN A 193 -16.56 -19.69 2.23
N GLY A 194 -15.49 -19.13 2.84
CA GLY A 194 -15.07 -17.75 2.53
C GLY A 194 -13.67 -17.44 2.99
N ALA A 195 -13.18 -16.27 2.57
CA ALA A 195 -11.88 -15.73 2.96
C ALA A 195 -11.93 -14.20 3.10
N ASP A 196 -10.91 -13.66 3.76
CA ASP A 196 -10.67 -12.22 3.92
C ASP A 196 -9.62 -11.66 2.94
N SER A 197 -9.36 -12.43 1.87
CA SER A 197 -8.33 -12.18 0.86
C SER A 197 -8.83 -12.65 -0.51
N PHE A 198 -8.84 -11.76 -1.50
CA PHE A 198 -9.18 -12.15 -2.87
C PHE A 198 -8.18 -13.13 -3.50
N PRO A 199 -6.84 -13.00 -3.31
CA PRO A 199 -5.91 -14.02 -3.72
C PRO A 199 -6.20 -15.41 -3.13
N VAL A 200 -6.61 -15.49 -1.86
CA VAL A 200 -7.02 -16.74 -1.24
C VAL A 200 -8.31 -17.28 -1.87
N LEU A 201 -9.30 -16.42 -2.12
CA LEU A 201 -10.53 -16.83 -2.82
C LEU A 201 -10.22 -17.36 -4.22
N ARG A 202 -9.31 -16.73 -4.97
CA ARG A 202 -8.87 -17.25 -6.27
C ARG A 202 -8.29 -18.67 -6.15
N GLU A 203 -7.42 -18.93 -5.16
CA GLU A 203 -6.89 -20.26 -4.94
C GLU A 203 -7.98 -21.27 -4.57
N MET A 204 -8.98 -20.88 -3.78
CA MET A 204 -10.13 -21.72 -3.46
C MET A 204 -10.97 -22.03 -4.70
N VAL A 205 -11.20 -21.05 -5.58
CA VAL A 205 -11.84 -21.26 -6.88
C VAL A 205 -11.04 -22.22 -7.73
N ALA A 206 -9.74 -21.98 -7.89
CA ALA A 206 -8.85 -22.84 -8.68
C ALA A 206 -8.78 -24.28 -8.14
N ALA A 207 -8.97 -24.48 -6.83
CA ALA A 207 -9.06 -25.79 -6.21
C ALA A 207 -10.45 -26.47 -6.36
N GLY A 208 -11.41 -25.84 -7.05
CA GLY A 208 -12.74 -26.39 -7.30
C GLY A 208 -13.71 -26.30 -6.12
N LEU A 209 -13.44 -25.46 -5.12
CA LEU A 209 -14.30 -25.33 -3.94
C LEU A 209 -15.59 -24.54 -4.19
N GLY A 210 -15.70 -23.83 -5.32
CA GLY A 210 -16.87 -23.04 -5.68
C GLY A 210 -16.54 -21.90 -6.64
N LYS A 211 -17.45 -20.93 -6.76
CA LYS A 211 -17.29 -19.70 -7.54
C LYS A 211 -17.18 -18.49 -6.61
N ALA A 212 -16.50 -17.44 -7.06
CA ALA A 212 -16.34 -16.19 -6.28
C ALA A 212 -16.39 -14.95 -7.17
N ILE A 213 -16.69 -13.80 -6.56
CA ILE A 213 -16.43 -12.50 -7.18
C ILE A 213 -14.96 -12.15 -6.93
N LEU A 214 -14.20 -11.99 -8.01
CA LEU A 214 -12.78 -11.66 -7.94
C LEU A 214 -12.49 -10.39 -8.73
N PRO A 215 -11.46 -9.63 -8.31
CA PRO A 215 -10.86 -8.60 -9.16
C PRO A 215 -10.37 -9.19 -10.49
N ASN A 216 -10.68 -8.51 -11.60
CA ASN A 216 -10.29 -8.98 -12.94
C ASN A 216 -8.78 -9.16 -13.07
N CYS A 217 -7.98 -8.29 -12.43
CA CYS A 217 -6.51 -8.41 -12.40
C CYS A 217 -5.99 -9.69 -11.71
N LEU A 218 -6.83 -10.39 -10.94
CA LEU A 218 -6.50 -11.71 -10.37
C LEU A 218 -7.06 -12.86 -11.19
N GLY A 219 -8.30 -12.71 -11.69
CA GLY A 219 -9.00 -13.79 -12.36
C GLY A 219 -8.53 -13.98 -13.81
N ASP A 220 -8.46 -12.90 -14.60
CA ASP A 220 -8.16 -13.01 -16.04
C ASP A 220 -6.79 -13.60 -16.38
N PRO A 221 -5.72 -13.27 -15.64
CA PRO A 221 -4.40 -13.84 -15.95
C PRO A 221 -4.24 -15.30 -15.53
N ASP A 222 -5.13 -15.84 -14.68
CA ASP A 222 -4.99 -17.17 -14.14
C ASP A 222 -5.77 -18.22 -14.96
N PRO A 223 -5.08 -19.10 -15.72
CA PRO A 223 -5.74 -20.09 -16.57
C PRO A 223 -6.49 -21.20 -15.81
N ARG A 224 -6.39 -21.25 -14.48
CA ARG A 224 -7.10 -22.22 -13.63
C ARG A 224 -8.52 -21.78 -13.31
N VAL A 225 -8.86 -20.52 -13.59
CA VAL A 225 -10.18 -19.95 -13.37
C VAL A 225 -10.72 -19.31 -14.64
N GLU A 226 -12.03 -19.24 -14.78
CA GLU A 226 -12.68 -18.63 -15.94
C GLU A 226 -13.82 -17.69 -15.52
N ARG A 227 -14.08 -16.65 -16.30
CA ARG A 227 -15.21 -15.73 -16.10
C ARG A 227 -16.54 -16.49 -16.26
N LEU A 228 -17.46 -16.29 -15.35
CA LEU A 228 -18.81 -16.82 -15.41
C LEU A 228 -19.77 -15.77 -15.94
N HIS A 229 -20.84 -16.23 -16.63
CA HIS A 229 -21.93 -15.36 -17.09
C HIS A 229 -22.96 -15.03 -16.00
N GLU A 230 -22.94 -15.75 -14.89
CA GLU A 230 -23.81 -15.54 -13.73
C GLU A 230 -23.16 -14.65 -12.69
N GLY A 231 -23.97 -13.98 -11.88
CA GLY A 231 -23.51 -13.02 -10.88
C GLY A 231 -23.53 -11.57 -11.35
N PRO A 232 -22.80 -10.65 -10.72
CA PRO A 232 -22.84 -9.24 -11.08
C PRO A 232 -22.32 -9.05 -12.50
N ASN A 233 -23.05 -8.29 -13.30
CA ASN A 233 -22.64 -7.98 -14.68
C ASN A 233 -21.28 -7.27 -14.69
N GLU A 234 -21.09 -6.32 -13.79
CA GLU A 234 -19.85 -5.61 -13.58
C GLU A 234 -19.87 -4.87 -12.24
N VAL A 235 -18.82 -5.06 -11.46
CA VAL A 235 -18.61 -4.28 -10.24
C VAL A 235 -17.36 -3.44 -10.42
N ASN A 236 -17.54 -2.12 -10.44
CA ASN A 236 -16.46 -1.17 -10.70
C ASN A 236 -16.15 -0.38 -9.44
N VAL A 237 -14.87 -0.34 -9.04
CA VAL A 237 -14.41 0.38 -7.86
C VAL A 237 -13.27 1.32 -8.24
N PRO A 238 -13.38 2.64 -8.00
CA PRO A 238 -12.27 3.57 -8.22
C PRO A 238 -11.04 3.17 -7.41
N VAL A 239 -9.86 3.30 -8.02
CA VAL A 239 -8.57 3.06 -7.38
C VAL A 239 -7.89 4.40 -7.15
N TRP A 240 -7.50 4.64 -5.91
CA TRP A 240 -6.87 5.88 -5.49
C TRP A 240 -5.41 5.66 -5.13
N VAL A 241 -4.57 6.60 -5.56
CA VAL A 241 -3.20 6.75 -5.07
C VAL A 241 -3.17 8.01 -4.22
N ALA A 242 -3.04 7.84 -2.92
CA ALA A 242 -3.26 8.90 -1.95
C ALA A 242 -2.17 8.95 -0.88
N SER A 243 -1.99 10.12 -0.28
CA SER A 243 -1.16 10.34 0.91
C SER A 243 -1.95 11.12 1.95
N HIS A 244 -1.47 11.18 3.19
CA HIS A 244 -2.05 12.07 4.18
C HIS A 244 -1.96 13.52 3.70
N ALA A 245 -3.02 14.33 3.93
CA ALA A 245 -3.10 15.72 3.45
C ALA A 245 -1.90 16.56 3.90
N ASP A 246 -1.42 16.36 5.14
CA ASP A 246 -0.25 17.07 5.66
C ASP A 246 1.08 16.72 4.97
N LEU A 247 1.12 15.63 4.21
CA LEU A 247 2.30 15.18 3.46
C LEU A 247 2.16 15.40 1.95
N ALA A 248 1.02 15.96 1.52
CA ALA A 248 0.67 16.12 0.11
C ALA A 248 1.69 16.95 -0.69
N ASP A 249 2.24 17.96 -0.04
CA ASP A 249 3.16 18.94 -0.66
C ASP A 249 4.63 18.52 -0.59
N ALA A 250 4.96 17.43 0.11
CA ALA A 250 6.32 16.90 0.12
C ALA A 250 6.71 16.48 -1.31
N PRO A 251 7.71 17.13 -1.96
CA PRO A 251 7.96 16.95 -3.41
C PRO A 251 8.22 15.49 -3.80
N ARG A 252 8.95 14.75 -2.94
CA ARG A 252 9.22 13.33 -3.15
C ARG A 252 7.92 12.53 -3.21
N LEU A 253 7.04 12.69 -2.22
CA LEU A 253 5.80 11.93 -2.11
C LEU A 253 4.83 12.31 -3.22
N ARG A 254 4.67 13.59 -3.50
CA ARG A 254 3.84 14.10 -4.59
C ARG A 254 4.27 13.53 -5.95
N ASN A 255 5.56 13.57 -6.24
CA ASN A 255 6.08 13.07 -7.52
C ASN A 255 6.00 11.55 -7.61
N THR A 256 6.29 10.81 -6.53
CA THR A 256 6.15 9.34 -6.51
C THR A 256 4.68 8.93 -6.65
N ARG A 257 3.75 9.62 -5.96
CA ARG A 257 2.31 9.38 -6.07
C ARG A 257 1.82 9.55 -7.50
N LYS A 258 2.22 10.66 -8.16
CA LYS A 258 1.87 10.93 -9.56
C LYS A 258 2.38 9.81 -10.48
N ARG A 259 3.64 9.40 -10.36
CA ARG A 259 4.21 8.32 -11.16
C ARG A 259 3.52 6.98 -10.93
N ILE A 260 3.17 6.66 -9.67
CA ILE A 260 2.39 5.46 -9.38
C ILE A 260 1.04 5.52 -10.08
N ALA A 261 0.33 6.65 -10.03
CA ALA A 261 -0.96 6.81 -10.68
C ALA A 261 -0.87 6.66 -12.21
N GLU A 262 0.10 7.32 -12.83
CA GLU A 262 0.36 7.23 -14.28
C GLU A 262 0.73 5.81 -14.73
N ALA A 263 1.50 5.07 -13.94
CA ALA A 263 1.86 3.69 -14.25
C ALA A 263 0.73 2.69 -14.00
N LEU A 264 -0.19 2.99 -13.08
CA LEU A 264 -1.34 2.13 -12.77
C LEU A 264 -2.45 2.23 -13.82
N GLU A 265 -2.72 3.42 -14.35
CA GLU A 265 -3.84 3.69 -15.24
C GLU A 265 -3.92 2.71 -16.42
N PRO A 266 -2.88 2.53 -17.26
CA PRO A 266 -2.94 1.59 -18.39
C PRO A 266 -3.07 0.12 -17.95
N ARG A 267 -2.52 -0.24 -16.78
CA ARG A 267 -2.62 -1.60 -16.25
C ARG A 267 -4.03 -1.92 -15.79
N LEU A 268 -4.68 -1.00 -15.09
CA LEU A 268 -6.08 -1.18 -14.68
C LEU A 268 -7.03 -1.20 -15.88
N ALA A 269 -6.80 -0.37 -16.89
CA ALA A 269 -7.57 -0.37 -18.12
C ALA A 269 -7.48 -1.68 -18.89
N SER A 270 -6.38 -2.42 -18.79
CA SER A 270 -6.23 -3.73 -19.47
C SER A 270 -7.09 -4.84 -18.83
N PHE A 271 -7.64 -4.65 -17.65
CA PHE A 271 -8.49 -5.60 -16.93
C PHE A 271 -9.96 -5.15 -16.82
N SER A 272 -10.38 -4.20 -17.62
CA SER A 272 -11.75 -3.67 -17.64
C SER A 272 -12.72 -4.56 -18.43
#